data_22b16c6cdfe4914d4bfbcf5a6414c528
#
_entry.id   22b16c6cdfe4914d4bfbcf5a6414c528
#
_cell.length_a   1.000
_cell.length_b   1.000
_cell.length_c   1.000
_cell.angle_alpha   90.00
_cell.angle_beta   90.00
_cell.angle_gamma   90.00
#
_symmetry.space_group_name_H-M   'P 1'
#
loop_
_entity.id
_entity.type
_entity.pdbx_description
1 polymer ?
#
loop_
_entity_poly.entity_id
_entity_poly.type
_entity_poly.pdbx_seq_one_letter_code
_entity_poly.pdbx_strand_id
1 'polypeptide(L)'
;ASVIGGDVSASPGPLMVDVVALGKSTSPVRRDGAKSGGEVWVTGSLGSSAAAVRVWRDGGTPTEALRTAFARPTARVNEALYIAKDLFAHAMIDISDGLIGDAGHIAASSGVKITLNALDIPIARAAITHLGRTEALRDALAGGEDYELCFVTDPGIVDPLRFLDRYGVTVTKVGDVAEGEGVWLKEEDGTLSTFVSGGFDHWAVEDRVPEKES
;
A
#
# COMPACT_ATOMS: atom_id res chain seq x y z
N ALA A 1 -12.95 11.50 15.33
CA ALA A 1 -13.83 10.36 15.66
C ALA A 1 -14.13 10.32 17.15
N SER A 2 -15.28 9.77 17.53
CA SER A 2 -15.66 9.60 18.95
C SER A 2 -15.98 8.13 19.19
N VAL A 3 -15.56 7.61 20.33
CA VAL A 3 -15.96 6.26 20.76
C VAL A 3 -17.44 6.32 21.18
N ILE A 4 -18.26 5.47 20.55
CA ILE A 4 -19.71 5.44 20.79
C ILE A 4 -20.16 4.19 21.56
N GLY A 5 -19.29 3.21 21.72
CA GLY A 5 -19.55 1.98 22.47
C GLY A 5 -18.42 0.99 22.35
N GLY A 6 -18.52 -0.07 23.07
CA GLY A 6 -17.59 -1.20 23.06
C GLY A 6 -17.92 -2.14 24.21
N ASP A 7 -17.34 -3.32 24.18
CA ASP A 7 -17.41 -4.31 25.24
C ASP A 7 -16.03 -4.92 25.48
N VAL A 8 -15.80 -5.40 26.69
CA VAL A 8 -14.56 -6.06 27.08
C VAL A 8 -14.93 -7.39 27.72
N SER A 9 -14.48 -8.48 27.11
CA SER A 9 -14.73 -9.84 27.59
C SER A 9 -13.42 -10.56 27.86
N ALA A 10 -13.43 -11.55 28.74
CA ALA A 10 -12.29 -12.41 28.97
C ALA A 10 -12.05 -13.30 27.74
N SER A 11 -10.80 -13.34 27.26
CA SER A 11 -10.38 -14.25 26.20
C SER A 11 -9.60 -15.42 26.80
N PRO A 12 -9.92 -16.68 26.46
CA PRO A 12 -9.10 -17.83 26.88
C PRO A 12 -7.79 -17.95 26.10
N GLY A 13 -7.60 -17.12 25.08
CA GLY A 13 -6.44 -17.07 24.19
C GLY A 13 -5.73 -15.71 24.23
N PRO A 14 -5.07 -15.33 23.14
CA PRO A 14 -4.40 -14.05 23.02
C PRO A 14 -5.39 -12.88 23.11
N LEU A 15 -4.87 -11.69 23.41
CA LEU A 15 -5.64 -10.45 23.35
C LEU A 15 -6.15 -10.24 21.90
N MET A 16 -7.46 -10.06 21.77
CA MET A 16 -8.10 -9.66 20.51
C MET A 16 -8.69 -8.26 20.67
N VAL A 17 -8.51 -7.45 19.64
CA VAL A 17 -9.13 -6.11 19.55
C VAL A 17 -9.81 -6.03 18.20
N ASP A 18 -11.13 -5.80 18.22
CA ASP A 18 -11.92 -5.52 17.01
C ASP A 18 -12.41 -4.07 17.05
N VAL A 19 -12.30 -3.35 15.93
CA VAL A 19 -12.68 -1.95 15.82
C VAL A 19 -13.66 -1.76 14.68
N VAL A 20 -14.87 -1.32 15.00
CA VAL A 20 -15.89 -0.94 14.00
C VAL A 20 -15.94 0.57 13.88
N ALA A 21 -15.68 1.09 12.68
CA ALA A 21 -15.78 2.51 12.36
C ALA A 21 -17.05 2.81 11.56
N LEU A 22 -17.84 3.78 12.02
CA LEU A 22 -19.04 4.26 11.33
C LEU A 22 -18.85 5.72 10.93
N GLY A 23 -19.22 6.05 9.69
CA GLY A 23 -19.12 7.39 9.15
C GLY A 23 -20.16 7.69 8.07
N LYS A 24 -20.22 8.95 7.64
CA LYS A 24 -21.02 9.40 6.51
C LYS A 24 -20.13 10.16 5.53
N SER A 25 -20.30 9.91 4.24
CA SER A 25 -19.71 10.69 3.17
C SER A 25 -20.75 11.03 2.12
N THR A 26 -20.72 12.25 1.59
CA THR A 26 -21.56 12.67 0.45
C THR A 26 -20.93 12.32 -0.90
N SER A 27 -19.62 12.11 -0.92
CA SER A 27 -18.85 11.78 -2.13
C SER A 27 -17.69 10.86 -1.73
N PRO A 28 -17.96 9.58 -1.43
CA PRO A 28 -16.90 8.64 -1.09
C PRO A 28 -16.03 8.36 -2.32
N VAL A 29 -14.72 8.45 -2.18
CA VAL A 29 -13.79 7.89 -3.17
C VAL A 29 -13.67 6.41 -2.91
N ARG A 30 -13.99 5.60 -3.92
CA ARG A 30 -14.03 4.13 -3.82
C ARG A 30 -12.90 3.52 -4.65
N ARG A 31 -12.81 2.20 -4.68
CA ARG A 31 -11.82 1.46 -5.48
C ARG A 31 -12.21 1.28 -6.95
N ASP A 32 -13.48 1.50 -7.29
CA ASP A 32 -14.10 1.14 -8.56
C ASP A 32 -14.25 2.32 -9.54
N GLY A 33 -13.51 3.40 -9.33
CA GLY A 33 -13.64 4.61 -10.15
C GLY A 33 -12.47 4.89 -11.08
N ALA A 34 -11.41 4.07 -11.10
CA ALA A 34 -10.25 4.30 -11.96
C ALA A 34 -10.63 4.19 -13.45
N LYS A 35 -10.03 5.06 -14.29
CA LYS A 35 -10.33 5.14 -15.73
C LYS A 35 -9.04 5.09 -16.53
N SER A 36 -9.12 4.52 -17.75
CA SER A 36 -8.02 4.56 -18.73
C SER A 36 -7.57 6.00 -18.98
N GLY A 37 -6.27 6.21 -19.05
CA GLY A 37 -5.62 7.51 -19.13
C GLY A 37 -5.31 8.18 -17.79
N GLY A 38 -5.76 7.60 -16.67
CA GLY A 38 -5.44 8.09 -15.33
C GLY A 38 -4.00 7.83 -14.90
N GLU A 39 -3.53 8.61 -13.94
CA GLU A 39 -2.22 8.47 -13.30
C GLU A 39 -2.37 7.82 -11.92
N VAL A 40 -1.47 6.88 -11.60
CA VAL A 40 -1.42 6.20 -10.30
C VAL A 40 -0.38 6.88 -9.42
N TRP A 41 -0.80 7.25 -8.22
CA TRP A 41 0.01 8.00 -7.25
C TRP A 41 0.07 7.29 -5.91
N VAL A 42 1.19 7.47 -5.19
CA VAL A 42 1.40 6.94 -3.83
C VAL A 42 1.89 8.04 -2.91
N THR A 43 1.35 8.12 -1.69
CA THR A 43 1.87 9.00 -0.64
C THR A 43 3.07 8.39 0.09
N GLY A 44 3.97 9.21 0.62
CA GLY A 44 5.07 8.79 1.48
C GLY A 44 6.08 7.87 0.82
N SER A 45 6.47 6.82 1.54
CA SER A 45 7.42 5.80 1.06
C SER A 45 7.09 4.43 1.62
N LEU A 46 7.38 3.38 0.85
CA LEU A 46 6.94 2.01 1.06
C LEU A 46 8.07 1.08 1.50
N GLY A 47 7.69 -0.07 2.09
CA GLY A 47 8.58 -1.18 2.42
C GLY A 47 9.26 -1.08 3.78
N SER A 48 9.01 -0.03 4.58
CA SER A 48 9.61 0.07 5.91
C SER A 48 9.06 -0.97 6.88
N SER A 49 7.78 -1.21 6.87
CA SER A 49 7.11 -2.16 7.78
C SER A 49 7.52 -3.59 7.47
N ALA A 50 7.50 -3.98 6.20
CA ALA A 50 7.95 -5.30 5.75
C ALA A 50 9.44 -5.52 6.06
N ALA A 51 10.29 -4.51 5.86
CA ALA A 51 11.70 -4.58 6.23
C ALA A 51 11.90 -4.80 7.73
N ALA A 52 11.10 -4.15 8.59
CA ALA A 52 11.15 -4.39 10.04
C ALA A 52 10.82 -5.85 10.39
N VAL A 53 9.75 -6.39 9.80
CA VAL A 53 9.33 -7.78 9.99
C VAL A 53 10.41 -8.76 9.53
N ARG A 54 11.03 -8.51 8.37
CA ARG A 54 12.12 -9.33 7.85
C ARG A 54 13.30 -9.36 8.83
N VAL A 55 13.73 -8.21 9.34
CA VAL A 55 14.82 -8.13 10.31
C VAL A 55 14.53 -8.94 11.57
N TRP A 56 13.30 -8.87 12.10
CA TRP A 56 12.91 -9.68 13.27
C TRP A 56 12.89 -11.17 12.95
N ARG A 57 12.38 -11.58 11.78
CA ARG A 57 12.37 -12.98 11.34
C ARG A 57 13.79 -13.56 11.23
N ASP A 58 14.75 -12.73 10.82
CA ASP A 58 16.18 -13.10 10.73
C ASP A 58 16.90 -13.05 12.11
N GLY A 59 16.15 -12.83 13.20
CA GLY A 59 16.70 -12.77 14.57
C GLY A 59 17.40 -11.45 14.90
N GLY A 60 17.31 -10.44 14.03
CA GLY A 60 17.93 -9.12 14.20
C GLY A 60 17.05 -8.15 14.98
N THR A 61 17.55 -6.93 15.13
CA THR A 61 16.83 -5.80 15.72
C THR A 61 16.70 -4.70 14.66
N PRO A 62 15.47 -4.38 14.22
CA PRO A 62 15.27 -3.30 13.26
C PRO A 62 15.71 -1.96 13.84
N THR A 63 16.13 -1.05 12.96
CA THR A 63 16.41 0.33 13.33
C THR A 63 15.15 1.00 13.89
N GLU A 64 15.33 2.09 14.64
CA GLU A 64 14.20 2.86 15.19
C GLU A 64 13.21 3.30 14.10
N ALA A 65 13.73 3.72 12.94
CA ALA A 65 12.90 4.16 11.81
C ALA A 65 12.00 3.01 11.27
N LEU A 66 12.56 1.82 11.07
CA LEU A 66 11.81 0.64 10.60
C LEU A 66 10.79 0.19 11.65
N ARG A 67 11.20 0.15 12.92
CA ARG A 67 10.32 -0.24 14.03
C ARG A 67 9.15 0.72 14.21
N THR A 68 9.40 2.03 14.10
CA THR A 68 8.36 3.05 14.22
C THR A 68 7.37 2.97 13.07
N ALA A 69 7.83 2.75 11.85
CA ALA A 69 6.96 2.58 10.69
C ALA A 69 5.96 1.43 10.90
N PHE A 70 6.43 0.27 11.38
CA PHE A 70 5.58 -0.88 11.66
C PHE A 70 4.65 -0.66 12.87
N ALA A 71 5.20 -0.17 14.00
CA ALA A 71 4.44 -0.11 15.25
C ALA A 71 3.49 1.09 15.37
N ARG A 72 3.72 2.14 14.57
CA ARG A 72 2.98 3.40 14.64
C ARG A 72 2.84 4.04 13.27
N PRO A 73 2.17 3.38 12.31
CA PRO A 73 1.92 3.96 11.01
C PRO A 73 1.13 5.26 11.16
N THR A 74 1.43 6.24 10.31
CA THR A 74 0.74 7.53 10.33
C THR A 74 -0.52 7.46 9.48
N ALA A 75 -1.68 7.63 10.11
CA ALA A 75 -2.95 7.69 9.39
C ALA A 75 -3.01 8.94 8.47
N ARG A 76 -3.15 8.72 7.16
CA ARG A 76 -3.19 9.76 6.11
C ARG A 76 -4.57 10.41 5.94
N VAL A 77 -5.24 10.73 7.05
CA VAL A 77 -6.64 11.21 7.02
C VAL A 77 -6.78 12.58 6.34
N ASN A 78 -5.89 13.52 6.66
CA ASN A 78 -5.95 14.87 6.08
C ASN A 78 -5.58 14.85 4.59
N GLU A 79 -4.58 14.05 4.24
CA GLU A 79 -4.14 13.81 2.87
C GLU A 79 -5.27 13.16 2.06
N ALA A 80 -5.93 12.12 2.60
CA ALA A 80 -7.07 11.46 1.96
C ALA A 80 -8.22 12.43 1.68
N LEU A 81 -8.55 13.29 2.64
CA LEU A 81 -9.60 14.30 2.45
C LEU A 81 -9.27 15.32 1.35
N TYR A 82 -8.01 15.74 1.25
CA TYR A 82 -7.55 16.63 0.18
C TYR A 82 -7.55 15.91 -1.17
N ILE A 83 -7.02 14.69 -1.23
CA ILE A 83 -7.01 13.89 -2.45
C ILE A 83 -8.43 13.69 -2.97
N ALA A 84 -9.38 13.41 -2.09
CA ALA A 84 -10.78 13.22 -2.47
C ALA A 84 -11.46 14.49 -2.95
N LYS A 85 -11.23 15.64 -2.30
CA LYS A 85 -12.00 16.87 -2.52
C LYS A 85 -11.35 17.84 -3.52
N ASP A 86 -10.04 17.97 -3.45
CA ASP A 86 -9.30 18.98 -4.19
C ASP A 86 -8.55 18.40 -5.39
N LEU A 87 -8.16 17.13 -5.35
CA LEU A 87 -7.54 16.43 -6.46
C LEU A 87 -8.53 15.56 -7.25
N PHE A 88 -9.78 15.49 -6.82
CA PHE A 88 -10.85 14.75 -7.48
C PHE A 88 -10.46 13.30 -7.84
N ALA A 89 -9.82 12.62 -6.89
CA ALA A 89 -9.37 11.24 -7.13
C ALA A 89 -10.55 10.35 -7.55
N HIS A 90 -10.32 9.57 -8.59
CA HIS A 90 -11.30 8.64 -9.14
C HIS A 90 -11.40 7.36 -8.31
N ALA A 91 -10.26 6.87 -7.82
CA ALA A 91 -10.17 5.70 -6.95
C ALA A 91 -9.10 5.92 -5.90
N MET A 92 -9.26 5.31 -4.72
CA MET A 92 -8.29 5.38 -3.63
C MET A 92 -8.42 4.17 -2.70
N ILE A 93 -7.29 3.71 -2.21
CA ILE A 93 -7.16 2.64 -1.21
C ILE A 93 -5.93 2.94 -0.34
N ASP A 94 -5.92 2.46 0.91
CA ASP A 94 -4.69 2.37 1.70
C ASP A 94 -3.84 1.18 1.26
N ILE A 95 -2.53 1.25 1.51
CA ILE A 95 -1.58 0.18 1.19
C ILE A 95 -1.35 -0.64 2.47
N SER A 96 -2.13 -1.71 2.61
CA SER A 96 -2.10 -2.63 3.75
C SER A 96 -1.49 -3.99 3.40
N ASP A 97 -1.69 -4.47 2.18
CA ASP A 97 -1.25 -5.78 1.69
C ASP A 97 -0.09 -5.70 0.69
N GLY A 98 0.42 -4.49 0.48
CA GLY A 98 1.46 -4.15 -0.47
C GLY A 98 0.91 -3.51 -1.74
N LEU A 99 1.72 -2.66 -2.38
CA LEU A 99 1.27 -1.82 -3.49
C LEU A 99 0.65 -2.63 -4.65
N ILE A 100 1.21 -3.80 -4.98
CA ILE A 100 0.69 -4.64 -6.07
C ILE A 100 -0.70 -5.19 -5.72
N GLY A 101 -0.87 -5.67 -4.48
CA GLY A 101 -2.16 -6.20 -4.00
C GLY A 101 -3.24 -5.13 -4.01
N ASP A 102 -2.93 -3.98 -3.42
CA ASP A 102 -3.89 -2.89 -3.25
C ASP A 102 -4.20 -2.17 -4.58
N ALA A 103 -3.21 -1.94 -5.44
CA ALA A 103 -3.44 -1.50 -6.82
C ALA A 103 -4.25 -2.55 -7.62
N GLY A 104 -4.05 -3.85 -7.34
CA GLY A 104 -4.83 -4.94 -7.89
C GLY A 104 -6.31 -4.86 -7.53
N HIS A 105 -6.63 -4.48 -6.30
CA HIS A 105 -8.00 -4.22 -5.89
C HIS A 105 -8.64 -3.05 -6.65
N ILE A 106 -7.90 -1.98 -6.91
CA ILE A 106 -8.37 -0.88 -7.77
C ILE A 106 -8.59 -1.38 -9.21
N ALA A 107 -7.60 -2.07 -9.78
CA ALA A 107 -7.64 -2.57 -11.15
C ALA A 107 -8.86 -3.49 -11.37
N ALA A 108 -9.02 -4.49 -10.49
CA ALA A 108 -10.11 -5.45 -10.58
C ALA A 108 -11.49 -4.80 -10.38
N SER A 109 -11.62 -3.89 -9.39
CA SER A 109 -12.90 -3.23 -9.11
C SER A 109 -13.31 -2.24 -10.21
N SER A 110 -12.33 -1.67 -10.93
CA SER A 110 -12.55 -0.68 -12.00
C SER A 110 -12.57 -1.29 -13.40
N GLY A 111 -12.17 -2.55 -13.57
CA GLY A 111 -12.07 -3.21 -14.89
C GLY A 111 -10.98 -2.59 -15.77
N VAL A 112 -9.82 -2.27 -15.20
CA VAL A 112 -8.72 -1.59 -15.89
C VAL A 112 -7.39 -2.33 -15.70
N LYS A 113 -6.41 -2.00 -16.54
CA LYS A 113 -5.01 -2.37 -16.35
C LYS A 113 -4.27 -1.23 -15.66
N ILE A 114 -3.51 -1.54 -14.61
CA ILE A 114 -2.55 -0.64 -13.98
C ILE A 114 -1.14 -1.10 -14.33
N THR A 115 -0.31 -0.19 -14.83
CA THR A 115 1.11 -0.46 -15.05
C THR A 115 1.92 0.40 -14.08
N LEU A 116 2.58 -0.24 -13.13
CA LEU A 116 3.50 0.39 -12.19
C LEU A 116 4.91 0.43 -12.81
N ASN A 117 5.70 1.46 -12.50
CA ASN A 117 7.08 1.59 -12.94
C ASN A 117 8.03 1.35 -11.76
N ALA A 118 8.84 0.30 -11.82
CA ALA A 118 9.77 -0.08 -10.74
C ALA A 118 10.74 1.04 -10.33
N LEU A 119 11.13 1.90 -11.28
CA LEU A 119 12.03 3.03 -11.03
C LEU A 119 11.37 4.15 -10.21
N ASP A 120 10.05 4.30 -10.33
CA ASP A 120 9.31 5.39 -9.69
C ASP A 120 8.73 5.01 -8.33
N ILE A 121 8.85 3.75 -7.90
CA ILE A 121 8.34 3.31 -6.59
C ILE A 121 9.10 4.03 -5.46
N PRO A 122 8.40 4.76 -4.57
CA PRO A 122 9.04 5.50 -3.48
C PRO A 122 9.46 4.56 -2.34
N ILE A 123 10.59 3.88 -2.51
CA ILE A 123 11.10 2.93 -1.52
C ILE A 123 11.69 3.71 -0.33
N ALA A 124 11.33 3.30 0.88
CA ALA A 124 11.85 3.89 2.10
C ALA A 124 13.38 3.74 2.21
N ARG A 125 14.06 4.85 2.48
CA ARG A 125 15.52 4.89 2.59
C ARG A 125 16.06 3.92 3.65
N ALA A 126 15.34 3.77 4.78
CA ALA A 126 15.72 2.83 5.84
C ALA A 126 15.69 1.36 5.36
N ALA A 127 14.69 0.99 4.54
CA ALA A 127 14.61 -0.32 3.93
C ALA A 127 15.77 -0.56 2.95
N ILE A 128 16.05 0.40 2.05
CA ILE A 128 17.18 0.30 1.11
C ILE A 128 18.52 0.14 1.85
N THR A 129 18.72 0.94 2.90
CA THR A 129 19.97 0.91 3.67
C THR A 129 20.20 -0.45 4.34
N HIS A 130 19.14 -1.11 4.77
CA HIS A 130 19.23 -2.39 5.48
C HIS A 130 19.26 -3.60 4.55
N LEU A 131 18.45 -3.61 3.49
CA LEU A 131 18.22 -4.77 2.62
C LEU A 131 18.90 -4.66 1.25
N GLY A 132 19.35 -3.47 0.85
CA GLY A 132 19.67 -3.16 -0.53
C GLY A 132 18.42 -2.88 -1.37
N ARG A 133 18.60 -2.23 -2.55
CA ARG A 133 17.49 -1.72 -3.37
C ARG A 133 16.54 -2.83 -3.85
N THR A 134 17.08 -3.96 -4.31
CA THR A 134 16.29 -5.05 -4.90
C THR A 134 15.31 -5.65 -3.90
N GLU A 135 15.78 -6.01 -2.72
CA GLU A 135 14.91 -6.60 -1.68
C GLU A 135 13.95 -5.55 -1.10
N ALA A 136 14.42 -4.31 -0.93
CA ALA A 136 13.57 -3.22 -0.48
C ALA A 136 12.45 -2.88 -1.49
N LEU A 137 12.70 -3.01 -2.80
CA LEU A 137 11.68 -2.88 -3.84
C LEU A 137 10.64 -4.00 -3.74
N ARG A 138 11.06 -5.25 -3.51
CA ARG A 138 10.13 -6.36 -3.29
C ARG A 138 9.25 -6.13 -2.08
N ASP A 139 9.84 -5.66 -0.97
CA ASP A 139 9.12 -5.33 0.25
C ASP A 139 8.14 -4.16 0.03
N ALA A 140 8.49 -3.15 -0.77
CA ALA A 140 7.60 -2.05 -1.13
C ALA A 140 6.44 -2.47 -2.04
N LEU A 141 6.66 -3.45 -2.92
CA LEU A 141 5.66 -3.94 -3.86
C LEU A 141 4.69 -4.96 -3.24
N ALA A 142 5.21 -5.90 -2.43
CA ALA A 142 4.47 -7.05 -1.93
C ALA A 142 4.41 -7.15 -0.39
N GLY A 143 5.13 -6.28 0.32
CA GLY A 143 5.06 -6.19 1.77
C GLY A 143 3.92 -5.28 2.22
N GLY A 144 3.20 -5.67 3.26
CA GLY A 144 2.10 -4.89 3.81
C GLY A 144 2.50 -3.96 4.96
N GLU A 145 1.47 -3.39 5.61
CA GLU A 145 1.56 -2.58 6.82
C GLU A 145 2.19 -1.19 6.63
N ASP A 146 2.23 -0.64 5.41
CA ASP A 146 2.76 0.71 5.18
C ASP A 146 1.71 1.81 5.46
N TYR A 147 0.42 1.54 5.24
CA TYR A 147 -0.71 2.46 5.46
C TYR A 147 -0.55 3.83 4.78
N GLU A 148 0.17 3.86 3.67
CA GLU A 148 0.17 4.98 2.74
C GLU A 148 -1.04 4.88 1.81
N LEU A 149 -1.31 5.91 1.00
CA LEU A 149 -2.44 5.92 0.08
C LEU A 149 -1.99 5.64 -1.35
N CYS A 150 -2.65 4.70 -2.01
CA CYS A 150 -2.62 4.53 -3.47
C CYS A 150 -3.89 5.13 -4.07
N PHE A 151 -3.77 6.04 -5.05
CA PHE A 151 -4.91 6.70 -5.65
C PHE A 151 -4.71 7.01 -7.13
N VAL A 152 -5.83 7.20 -7.83
CA VAL A 152 -5.86 7.49 -9.27
C VAL A 152 -6.53 8.84 -9.52
N THR A 153 -5.89 9.68 -10.34
CA THR A 153 -6.43 10.98 -10.78
C THR A 153 -6.34 11.13 -12.29
N ASP A 154 -6.96 12.19 -12.83
CA ASP A 154 -6.66 12.65 -14.17
C ASP A 154 -5.21 13.16 -14.26
N PRO A 155 -4.57 13.11 -15.46
CA PRO A 155 -3.21 13.58 -15.64
C PRO A 155 -3.04 15.07 -15.31
N GLY A 156 -1.90 15.40 -14.66
CA GLY A 156 -1.52 16.77 -14.38
C GLY A 156 -2.31 17.46 -13.26
N ILE A 157 -3.14 16.74 -12.52
CA ILE A 157 -3.90 17.31 -11.38
C ILE A 157 -3.03 17.42 -10.13
N VAL A 158 -2.13 16.47 -9.92
CA VAL A 158 -1.29 16.42 -8.72
C VAL A 158 -0.06 17.30 -8.88
N ASP A 159 0.13 18.21 -7.95
CA ASP A 159 1.36 19.00 -7.79
C ASP A 159 2.13 18.45 -6.56
N PRO A 160 3.21 17.67 -6.76
CA PRO A 160 3.97 17.08 -5.67
C PRO A 160 4.61 18.08 -4.73
N LEU A 161 5.04 19.24 -5.23
CA LEU A 161 5.67 20.27 -4.39
C LEU A 161 4.65 20.94 -3.48
N ARG A 162 3.48 21.26 -4.02
CA ARG A 162 2.37 21.81 -3.23
C ARG A 162 1.85 20.82 -2.19
N PHE A 163 1.82 19.53 -2.54
CA PHE A 163 1.42 18.47 -1.60
C PHE A 163 2.41 18.37 -0.45
N LEU A 164 3.72 18.33 -0.76
CA LEU A 164 4.80 18.30 0.22
C LEU A 164 4.78 19.54 1.15
N ASP A 165 4.63 20.73 0.59
CA ASP A 165 4.55 21.98 1.37
C ASP A 165 3.37 21.98 2.34
N ARG A 166 2.24 21.42 1.91
CA ARG A 166 1.01 21.41 2.71
C ARG A 166 1.00 20.35 3.82
N TYR A 167 1.54 19.17 3.57
CA TYR A 167 1.41 18.01 4.47
C TYR A 167 2.73 17.50 5.04
N GLY A 168 3.86 17.97 4.56
CA GLY A 168 5.17 17.42 4.92
C GLY A 168 5.39 15.97 4.43
N VAL A 169 4.56 15.51 3.50
CA VAL A 169 4.56 14.15 2.96
C VAL A 169 4.76 14.22 1.45
N THR A 170 5.62 13.39 0.91
CA THR A 170 5.79 13.28 -0.55
C THR A 170 4.59 12.59 -1.18
N VAL A 171 4.34 12.90 -2.44
CA VAL A 171 3.45 12.13 -3.31
C VAL A 171 4.19 11.85 -4.60
N THR A 172 4.15 10.59 -5.06
CA THR A 172 4.94 10.13 -6.20
C THR A 172 4.03 9.46 -7.21
N LYS A 173 4.15 9.85 -8.49
CA LYS A 173 3.53 9.11 -9.59
C LYS A 173 4.29 7.79 -9.75
N VAL A 174 3.56 6.68 -9.67
CA VAL A 174 4.15 5.34 -9.72
C VAL A 174 3.71 4.54 -10.94
N GLY A 175 2.76 5.04 -11.71
CA GLY A 175 2.25 4.30 -12.86
C GLY A 175 1.10 4.99 -13.58
N ASP A 176 0.52 4.25 -14.50
CA ASP A 176 -0.56 4.71 -15.37
C ASP A 176 -1.66 3.65 -15.48
N VAL A 177 -2.88 4.12 -15.77
CA VAL A 177 -4.07 3.29 -16.00
C VAL A 177 -4.36 3.21 -17.51
N ALA A 178 -4.62 2.00 -17.99
CA ALA A 178 -4.98 1.74 -19.40
C ALA A 178 -6.17 0.79 -19.51
N GLU A 179 -6.68 0.62 -20.72
CA GLU A 179 -7.61 -0.47 -21.02
C GLU A 179 -6.93 -1.82 -20.83
N GLY A 180 -7.68 -2.80 -20.31
CA GLY A 180 -7.19 -4.15 -20.02
C GLY A 180 -7.45 -4.53 -18.56
N GLU A 181 -6.71 -5.49 -18.05
CA GLU A 181 -6.93 -6.04 -16.70
C GLU A 181 -5.62 -6.26 -15.95
N GLY A 182 -5.72 -6.22 -14.61
CA GLY A 182 -4.65 -6.59 -13.68
C GLY A 182 -3.58 -5.53 -13.49
N VAL A 183 -2.57 -5.91 -12.70
CA VAL A 183 -1.40 -5.07 -12.40
C VAL A 183 -0.17 -5.62 -13.08
N TRP A 184 0.56 -4.73 -13.72
CA TRP A 184 1.79 -5.01 -14.44
C TRP A 184 2.91 -4.17 -13.84
N LEU A 185 4.10 -4.72 -13.74
CA LEU A 185 5.30 -3.98 -13.38
C LEU A 185 6.18 -3.80 -14.62
N LYS A 186 6.50 -2.55 -14.90
CA LYS A 186 7.57 -2.21 -15.85
C LYS A 186 8.88 -2.21 -15.08
N GLU A 187 9.71 -3.20 -15.36
CA GLU A 187 11.03 -3.38 -14.74
C GLU A 187 12.01 -2.29 -15.20
N GLU A 188 13.16 -2.20 -14.54
CA GLU A 188 14.21 -1.23 -14.88
C GLU A 188 14.75 -1.38 -16.32
N ASP A 189 14.74 -2.58 -16.88
CA ASP A 189 15.14 -2.87 -18.27
C ASP A 189 14.02 -2.63 -19.29
N GLY A 190 12.84 -2.19 -18.83
CA GLY A 190 11.66 -1.95 -19.64
C GLY A 190 10.78 -3.18 -19.89
N THR A 191 11.16 -4.35 -19.40
CA THR A 191 10.34 -5.57 -19.46
C THR A 191 9.06 -5.39 -18.66
N LEU A 192 7.95 -5.92 -19.15
CA LEU A 192 6.67 -5.98 -18.43
C LEU A 192 6.50 -7.35 -17.80
N SER A 193 6.39 -7.40 -16.49
CA SER A 193 6.05 -8.59 -15.72
C SER A 193 4.65 -8.49 -15.13
N THR A 194 3.95 -9.63 -15.06
CA THR A 194 2.66 -9.75 -14.39
C THR A 194 2.85 -10.37 -13.02
N PHE A 195 2.16 -9.86 -12.03
CA PHE A 195 2.04 -10.53 -10.74
C PHE A 195 0.70 -11.28 -10.68
N VAL A 196 0.75 -12.60 -10.73
CA VAL A 196 -0.44 -13.47 -10.71
C VAL A 196 -1.03 -13.55 -9.29
N SER A 197 -0.25 -13.21 -8.26
CA SER A 197 -0.71 -13.01 -6.88
C SER A 197 0.38 -12.26 -6.12
N GLY A 198 0.16 -11.04 -5.70
CA GLY A 198 1.19 -10.18 -5.15
C GLY A 198 0.81 -9.40 -3.90
N GLY A 199 -0.25 -9.77 -3.20
CA GLY A 199 -0.55 -9.25 -1.86
C GLY A 199 -0.32 -10.34 -0.80
N PHE A 200 -0.19 -9.94 0.46
CA PHE A 200 -0.20 -10.88 1.57
C PHE A 200 -1.62 -11.48 1.68
N ASP A 201 -1.75 -12.76 1.34
CA ASP A 201 -3.02 -13.47 1.48
C ASP A 201 -3.07 -14.16 2.85
N HIS A 202 -3.87 -13.62 3.77
CA HIS A 202 -4.13 -14.20 5.09
C HIS A 202 -4.75 -15.60 5.03
N TRP A 203 -5.30 -16.00 3.88
CA TRP A 203 -6.03 -17.25 3.69
C TRP A 203 -5.30 -18.22 2.76
N ALA A 204 -4.18 -17.83 2.17
CA ALA A 204 -3.33 -18.75 1.42
C ALA A 204 -2.81 -19.84 2.38
N VAL A 205 -3.35 -21.02 2.24
CA VAL A 205 -2.83 -22.21 2.91
C VAL A 205 -1.51 -22.52 2.22
N GLU A 206 -0.38 -22.27 2.89
CA GLU A 206 0.89 -22.85 2.45
C GLU A 206 0.68 -24.35 2.35
N ASP A 207 0.79 -24.91 1.14
CA ASP A 207 0.89 -26.36 0.95
C ASP A 207 2.11 -26.82 1.74
N ARG A 208 1.87 -27.28 2.97
CA ARG A 208 2.89 -27.95 3.79
C ARG A 208 3.27 -29.20 3.03
N VAL A 209 4.42 -29.16 2.40
CA VAL A 209 5.05 -30.38 1.89
C VAL A 209 5.17 -31.34 3.08
N PRO A 210 4.56 -32.54 3.05
CA PRO A 210 4.66 -33.46 4.17
C PRO A 210 6.13 -33.84 4.36
N GLU A 211 6.65 -33.64 5.57
CA GLU A 211 7.93 -34.20 5.97
C GLU A 211 7.90 -35.71 5.69
N LYS A 212 8.82 -36.14 4.85
CA LYS A 212 9.06 -37.57 4.67
C LYS A 212 9.66 -38.12 5.98
N GLU A 213 8.87 -38.81 6.73
CA GLU A 213 9.38 -39.69 7.80
C GLU A 213 10.39 -40.66 7.18
N SER A 214 11.62 -40.62 7.68
CA SER A 214 12.71 -41.55 7.42
C SER A 214 12.96 -42.43 8.64
#